data_c38365cc91cc86145c57fd2c1e6d3e62
#
_entry.id   c38365cc91cc86145c57fd2c1e6d3e62
#
_cell.length_a   1.000
_cell.length_b   1.000
_cell.length_c   1.000
_cell.angle_alpha   90.00
_cell.angle_beta   90.00
_cell.angle_gamma   90.00
#
_symmetry.space_group_name_H-M   'P 1'
#
loop_
_entity.id
_entity.type
_entity.pdbx_description
1 polymer ?
#
loop_
_entity_poly.entity_id
_entity_poly.type
_entity_poly.pdbx_seq_one_letter_code
_entity_poly.pdbx_strand_id
1 'polypeptide(L)'
;MPAIDVFAHVLPPRFYERMKEIEPQIPKRYAFFNNPVLTNMELRRSHWDGTTKQVISHVNALPEDYVSPQEAAELCRAGNAELLEMLRANRDMFEAAVLMVPMNNIDEAVRIVEQDVAGDPDVVGVQIFTRALGKSIADPEFRPLFVALAQAGVPVWLHPVFDMRKPDNNLVFSWEYELSQAMLQMVQADLFQELPQLKVIVHHAGGMAPFFAGRIDRIMTSAQAADMRKFFVDTAILGNPRALDLAVDFYGADHVVFGTDAPLGILPAGATVEILQAIDDMNVSDEVKQAIREDNFRKLL
;
A
#
# COMPACT_ATOMS: atom_id res chain seq x y z
N MET A 1 -18.06 -0.09 -15.40
CA MET A 1 -16.94 0.71 -15.99
C MET A 1 -15.67 0.02 -15.57
N PRO A 2 -14.59 0.03 -16.37
CA PRO A 2 -13.33 -0.55 -15.97
C PRO A 2 -12.82 0.12 -14.69
N ALA A 3 -12.14 -0.63 -13.84
CA ALA A 3 -11.56 -0.14 -12.59
C ALA A 3 -10.20 -0.79 -12.37
N ILE A 4 -9.26 -0.03 -11.79
CA ILE A 4 -7.94 -0.53 -11.40
C ILE A 4 -7.82 -0.44 -9.90
N ASP A 5 -7.88 -1.59 -9.24
CA ASP A 5 -7.64 -1.75 -7.81
C ASP A 5 -6.14 -1.63 -7.55
N VAL A 6 -5.71 -0.48 -7.03
CA VAL A 6 -4.28 -0.20 -6.83
C VAL A 6 -3.70 -0.84 -5.57
N PHE A 7 -4.54 -1.41 -4.70
CA PHE A 7 -4.11 -2.01 -3.44
C PHE A 7 -4.74 -3.39 -3.26
N ALA A 8 -4.16 -4.39 -3.93
CA ALA A 8 -4.54 -5.78 -3.78
C ALA A 8 -3.33 -6.64 -3.38
N HIS A 9 -3.57 -7.66 -2.56
CA HIS A 9 -2.51 -8.46 -2.00
C HIS A 9 -2.51 -9.89 -2.54
N VAL A 10 -1.31 -10.45 -2.65
CA VAL A 10 -1.05 -11.87 -2.88
C VAL A 10 0.01 -12.36 -1.90
N LEU A 11 0.15 -13.66 -1.80
CA LEU A 11 1.22 -14.31 -1.04
C LEU A 11 1.82 -15.39 -1.94
N PRO A 12 2.92 -15.07 -2.66
CA PRO A 12 3.57 -16.03 -3.54
C PRO A 12 3.92 -17.31 -2.79
N PRO A 13 3.50 -18.50 -3.28
CA PRO A 13 3.58 -19.74 -2.51
C PRO A 13 4.99 -20.16 -2.09
N ARG A 14 5.99 -20.06 -2.98
CA ARG A 14 7.38 -20.45 -2.67
C ARG A 14 7.98 -19.52 -1.63
N PHE A 15 7.75 -18.22 -1.77
CA PHE A 15 8.14 -17.21 -0.78
C PHE A 15 7.50 -17.51 0.58
N TYR A 16 6.20 -17.81 0.61
CA TYR A 16 5.50 -18.12 1.85
C TYR A 16 6.01 -19.39 2.54
N GLU A 17 6.28 -20.47 1.78
CA GLU A 17 6.88 -21.68 2.34
C GLU A 17 8.24 -21.37 2.98
N ARG A 18 9.08 -20.57 2.29
CA ARG A 18 10.38 -20.16 2.84
C ARG A 18 10.24 -19.33 4.11
N MET A 19 9.28 -18.40 4.16
CA MET A 19 9.01 -17.61 5.37
C MET A 19 8.53 -18.48 6.54
N LYS A 20 7.73 -19.54 6.28
CA LYS A 20 7.32 -20.49 7.32
C LYS A 20 8.46 -21.38 7.84
N GLU A 21 9.44 -21.68 7.00
CA GLU A 21 10.66 -22.38 7.45
C GLU A 21 11.48 -21.51 8.40
N ILE A 22 11.57 -20.19 8.15
CA ILE A 22 12.28 -19.22 8.97
C ILE A 22 11.53 -18.95 10.27
N GLU A 23 10.23 -18.66 10.19
CA GLU A 23 9.36 -18.37 11.34
C GLU A 23 8.04 -19.15 11.25
N PRO A 24 7.98 -20.36 11.82
CA PRO A 24 6.79 -21.22 11.76
C PRO A 24 5.54 -20.66 12.45
N GLN A 25 5.69 -19.58 13.23
CA GLN A 25 4.56 -18.95 13.93
C GLN A 25 3.84 -17.89 13.08
N ILE A 26 4.35 -17.52 11.90
CA ILE A 26 3.73 -16.51 11.01
C ILE A 26 2.23 -16.78 10.80
N PRO A 27 1.77 -18.00 10.42
CA PRO A 27 0.34 -18.28 10.19
C PRO A 27 -0.53 -18.17 11.45
N LYS A 28 0.07 -18.30 12.64
CA LYS A 28 -0.64 -18.13 13.92
C LYS A 28 -0.65 -16.71 14.40
N ARG A 29 0.42 -15.96 14.12
CA ARG A 29 0.57 -14.56 14.50
C ARG A 29 -0.38 -13.66 13.72
N TYR A 30 -0.59 -13.98 12.44
CA TYR A 30 -1.42 -13.20 11.53
C TYR A 30 -2.43 -14.12 10.84
N ALA A 31 -3.66 -14.14 11.34
CA ALA A 31 -4.71 -15.06 10.86
C ALA A 31 -5.05 -14.86 9.36
N PHE A 32 -4.83 -13.67 8.81
CA PHE A 32 -5.08 -13.38 7.39
C PHE A 32 -4.16 -14.17 6.44
N PHE A 33 -2.97 -14.61 6.87
CA PHE A 33 -2.14 -15.51 6.06
C PHE A 33 -2.80 -16.85 5.73
N ASN A 34 -3.82 -17.25 6.50
CA ASN A 34 -4.56 -18.47 6.26
C ASN A 34 -5.67 -18.31 5.19
N ASN A 35 -5.85 -17.11 4.62
CA ASN A 35 -6.79 -16.92 3.52
C ASN A 35 -6.24 -17.57 2.23
N PRO A 36 -6.87 -18.66 1.74
CA PRO A 36 -6.34 -19.38 0.58
C PRO A 36 -6.38 -18.57 -0.72
N VAL A 37 -7.19 -17.53 -0.80
CA VAL A 37 -7.25 -16.62 -1.96
C VAL A 37 -5.96 -15.84 -2.18
N LEU A 38 -5.12 -15.69 -1.14
CA LEU A 38 -3.80 -15.06 -1.27
C LEU A 38 -2.82 -15.90 -2.10
N THR A 39 -2.94 -17.23 -2.06
CA THR A 39 -1.97 -18.17 -2.66
C THR A 39 -2.53 -18.95 -3.85
N ASN A 40 -3.85 -19.15 -3.91
CA ASN A 40 -4.52 -19.96 -4.92
C ASN A 40 -5.22 -19.08 -5.97
N MET A 41 -4.62 -18.98 -7.15
CA MET A 41 -5.12 -18.11 -8.22
C MET A 41 -6.40 -18.64 -8.89
N GLU A 42 -6.66 -19.94 -8.88
CA GLU A 42 -7.93 -20.49 -9.37
C GLU A 42 -9.08 -20.08 -8.44
N LEU A 43 -8.86 -20.19 -7.13
CA LEU A 43 -9.83 -19.75 -6.14
C LEU A 43 -10.03 -18.22 -6.22
N ARG A 44 -8.94 -17.43 -6.35
CA ARG A 44 -9.04 -15.99 -6.54
C ARG A 44 -9.89 -15.64 -7.76
N ARG A 45 -9.64 -16.31 -8.87
CA ARG A 45 -10.38 -16.14 -10.13
C ARG A 45 -11.88 -16.47 -9.98
N SER A 46 -12.25 -17.47 -9.19
CA SER A 46 -13.65 -17.81 -8.95
C SER A 46 -14.43 -16.75 -8.19
N HIS A 47 -13.74 -15.84 -7.50
CA HIS A 47 -14.32 -14.70 -6.79
C HIS A 47 -14.13 -13.35 -7.51
N TRP A 48 -13.37 -13.33 -8.60
CA TRP A 48 -13.12 -12.12 -9.36
C TRP A 48 -14.36 -11.70 -10.15
N ASP A 49 -14.63 -10.40 -10.21
CA ASP A 49 -15.79 -9.82 -10.91
C ASP A 49 -15.69 -9.86 -12.45
N GLY A 50 -14.55 -10.31 -12.98
CA GLY A 50 -14.28 -10.42 -14.42
C GLY A 50 -13.88 -9.09 -15.09
N THR A 51 -13.83 -7.99 -14.38
CA THR A 51 -13.61 -6.64 -14.95
C THR A 51 -12.55 -5.81 -14.23
N THR A 52 -12.48 -5.87 -12.90
CA THR A 52 -11.50 -5.10 -12.11
C THR A 52 -10.10 -5.65 -12.29
N LYS A 53 -9.18 -4.81 -12.75
CA LYS A 53 -7.76 -5.14 -12.77
C LYS A 53 -7.12 -4.83 -11.44
N GLN A 54 -6.15 -5.64 -11.01
CA GLN A 54 -5.51 -5.47 -9.72
C GLN A 54 -4.01 -5.19 -9.86
N VAL A 55 -3.54 -4.17 -9.16
CA VAL A 55 -2.12 -3.97 -8.90
C VAL A 55 -1.80 -4.77 -7.64
N ILE A 56 -0.92 -5.74 -7.77
CA ILE A 56 -0.65 -6.71 -6.69
C ILE A 56 0.64 -6.40 -5.93
N SER A 57 0.58 -6.59 -4.63
CA SER A 57 1.74 -6.52 -3.73
C SER A 57 1.78 -7.72 -2.79
N HIS A 58 2.92 -7.94 -2.13
CA HIS A 58 2.99 -8.92 -1.06
C HIS A 58 2.15 -8.48 0.13
N VAL A 59 1.38 -9.42 0.71
CA VAL A 59 0.82 -9.20 2.05
C VAL A 59 1.94 -9.10 3.09
N ASN A 60 1.68 -8.49 4.24
CA ASN A 60 2.64 -8.12 5.32
C ASN A 60 3.56 -9.26 5.81
N ALA A 61 4.38 -9.84 4.94
CA ALA A 61 5.43 -10.79 5.30
C ALA A 61 6.78 -10.09 5.16
N LEU A 62 7.34 -9.64 6.28
CA LEU A 62 8.53 -8.78 6.35
C LEU A 62 9.77 -9.63 6.65
N PRO A 63 10.61 -9.98 5.64
CA PRO A 63 11.83 -10.77 5.86
C PRO A 63 12.79 -10.13 6.85
N GLU A 64 12.90 -8.79 6.82
CA GLU A 64 13.80 -8.02 7.67
C GLU A 64 13.57 -8.17 9.18
N ASP A 65 12.38 -8.59 9.60
CA ASP A 65 12.07 -8.84 11.01
C ASP A 65 12.66 -10.16 11.54
N TYR A 66 13.11 -11.06 10.64
CA TYR A 66 13.44 -12.45 11.00
C TYR A 66 14.85 -12.88 10.60
N VAL A 67 15.46 -12.23 9.62
CA VAL A 67 16.74 -12.69 9.07
C VAL A 67 17.76 -11.56 8.94
N SER A 68 19.01 -11.94 8.61
CA SER A 68 20.09 -10.98 8.36
C SER A 68 19.79 -10.06 7.16
N PRO A 69 20.44 -8.88 7.07
CA PRO A 69 20.25 -7.96 5.95
C PRO A 69 20.52 -8.59 4.57
N GLN A 70 21.52 -9.45 4.47
CA GLN A 70 21.85 -10.16 3.24
C GLN A 70 20.73 -11.15 2.86
N GLU A 71 20.28 -11.95 3.81
CA GLU A 71 19.22 -12.94 3.58
C GLU A 71 17.86 -12.28 3.29
N ALA A 72 17.57 -11.14 3.93
CA ALA A 72 16.38 -10.36 3.64
C ALA A 72 16.37 -9.85 2.19
N ALA A 73 17.51 -9.37 1.69
CA ALA A 73 17.66 -8.94 0.31
C ALA A 73 17.44 -10.10 -0.68
N GLU A 74 17.98 -11.28 -0.40
CA GLU A 74 17.79 -12.47 -1.23
C GLU A 74 16.32 -12.92 -1.24
N LEU A 75 15.65 -12.90 -0.09
CA LEU A 75 14.22 -13.23 0.04
C LEU A 75 13.34 -12.23 -0.68
N CYS A 76 13.61 -10.93 -0.56
CA CYS A 76 12.86 -9.90 -1.29
C CYS A 76 12.98 -10.09 -2.79
N ARG A 77 14.20 -10.31 -3.32
CA ARG A 77 14.40 -10.56 -4.76
C ARG A 77 13.70 -11.82 -5.24
N ALA A 78 13.80 -12.93 -4.48
CA ALA A 78 13.12 -14.18 -4.82
C ALA A 78 11.60 -14.03 -4.78
N GLY A 79 11.05 -13.38 -3.76
CA GLY A 79 9.62 -13.11 -3.63
C GLY A 79 9.10 -12.20 -4.74
N ASN A 80 9.83 -11.12 -5.07
CA ASN A 80 9.49 -10.22 -6.17
C ASN A 80 9.50 -10.93 -7.52
N ALA A 81 10.47 -11.80 -7.78
CA ALA A 81 10.51 -12.60 -9.00
C ALA A 81 9.28 -13.51 -9.11
N GLU A 82 8.89 -14.18 -8.02
CA GLU A 82 7.68 -15.01 -7.98
C GLU A 82 6.39 -14.20 -8.15
N LEU A 83 6.32 -12.99 -7.55
CA LEU A 83 5.22 -12.05 -7.74
C LEU A 83 5.02 -11.70 -9.22
N LEU A 84 6.12 -11.42 -9.93
CA LEU A 84 6.09 -11.12 -11.37
C LEU A 84 5.70 -12.32 -12.21
N GLU A 85 6.13 -13.54 -11.84
CA GLU A 85 5.65 -14.77 -12.47
C GLU A 85 4.12 -14.92 -12.32
N MET A 86 3.59 -14.68 -11.11
CA MET A 86 2.15 -14.74 -10.84
C MET A 86 1.38 -13.70 -11.65
N LEU A 87 1.87 -12.47 -11.70
CA LEU A 87 1.29 -11.40 -12.53
C LEU A 87 1.23 -11.81 -14.00
N ARG A 88 2.35 -12.25 -14.56
CA ARG A 88 2.48 -12.60 -15.99
C ARG A 88 1.61 -13.80 -16.37
N ALA A 89 1.43 -14.74 -15.45
CA ALA A 89 0.54 -15.89 -15.65
C ALA A 89 -0.96 -15.55 -15.55
N ASN A 90 -1.33 -14.38 -15.01
CA ASN A 90 -2.72 -13.99 -14.74
C ASN A 90 -3.02 -12.55 -15.22
N ARG A 91 -2.54 -12.19 -16.41
CA ARG A 91 -2.70 -10.86 -17.02
C ARG A 91 -4.15 -10.43 -17.24
N ASP A 92 -5.07 -11.37 -17.26
CA ASP A 92 -6.50 -11.07 -17.31
C ASP A 92 -7.03 -10.45 -16.01
N MET A 93 -6.46 -10.78 -14.83
CA MET A 93 -6.82 -10.21 -13.53
C MET A 93 -5.86 -9.10 -13.09
N PHE A 94 -4.56 -9.23 -13.39
CA PHE A 94 -3.53 -8.35 -12.83
C PHE A 94 -3.04 -7.32 -13.84
N GLU A 95 -2.96 -6.07 -13.40
CA GLU A 95 -2.47 -4.93 -14.18
C GLU A 95 -0.96 -4.76 -14.03
N ALA A 96 -0.47 -4.68 -12.80
CA ALA A 96 0.91 -4.39 -12.46
C ALA A 96 1.29 -4.97 -11.09
N ALA A 97 2.57 -4.88 -10.74
CA ALA A 97 3.11 -5.30 -9.46
C ALA A 97 3.79 -4.16 -8.70
N VAL A 98 3.72 -4.24 -7.38
CA VAL A 98 4.45 -3.39 -6.43
C VAL A 98 5.40 -4.27 -5.66
N LEU A 99 6.70 -3.96 -5.71
CA LEU A 99 7.74 -4.79 -5.14
C LEU A 99 7.93 -4.55 -3.64
N MET A 100 8.39 -5.57 -2.92
CA MET A 100 8.91 -5.40 -1.57
C MET A 100 10.41 -5.09 -1.60
N VAL A 101 10.90 -4.43 -0.53
CA VAL A 101 12.31 -4.08 -0.34
C VAL A 101 12.77 -4.44 1.06
N PRO A 102 14.05 -4.81 1.27
CA PRO A 102 14.58 -5.18 2.57
C PRO A 102 14.92 -3.94 3.40
N MET A 103 14.07 -3.58 4.38
CA MET A 103 14.25 -2.37 5.18
C MET A 103 15.43 -2.45 6.17
N ASN A 104 16.02 -3.63 6.42
CA ASN A 104 17.27 -3.79 7.15
C ASN A 104 18.52 -3.75 6.26
N ASN A 105 18.36 -3.48 4.95
CA ASN A 105 19.44 -3.36 3.97
C ASN A 105 19.11 -2.28 2.94
N ILE A 106 19.28 -1.03 3.33
CA ILE A 106 18.83 0.12 2.53
C ILE A 106 19.59 0.23 1.20
N ASP A 107 20.86 -0.16 1.15
CA ASP A 107 21.62 -0.18 -0.10
C ASP A 107 21.01 -1.14 -1.12
N GLU A 108 20.55 -2.32 -0.69
CA GLU A 108 19.84 -3.26 -1.56
C GLU A 108 18.42 -2.77 -1.88
N ALA A 109 17.74 -2.13 -0.94
CA ALA A 109 16.43 -1.50 -1.20
C ALA A 109 16.53 -0.45 -2.32
N VAL A 110 17.56 0.39 -2.29
CA VAL A 110 17.87 1.38 -3.35
C VAL A 110 18.17 0.68 -4.67
N ARG A 111 18.98 -0.38 -4.67
CA ARG A 111 19.29 -1.14 -5.90
C ARG A 111 18.05 -1.79 -6.51
N ILE A 112 17.12 -2.30 -5.70
CA ILE A 112 15.83 -2.82 -6.21
C ILE A 112 15.05 -1.70 -6.92
N VAL A 113 15.00 -0.49 -6.37
CA VAL A 113 14.34 0.65 -7.03
C VAL A 113 15.01 0.99 -8.35
N GLU A 114 16.33 1.12 -8.36
CA GLU A 114 17.08 1.56 -9.54
C GLU A 114 17.15 0.53 -10.68
N GLN A 115 17.13 -0.76 -10.34
CA GLN A 115 17.36 -1.85 -11.29
C GLN A 115 16.08 -2.62 -11.62
N ASP A 116 15.34 -3.05 -10.58
CA ASP A 116 14.21 -3.96 -10.75
C ASP A 116 12.91 -3.18 -11.03
N VAL A 117 12.69 -2.04 -10.33
CA VAL A 117 11.51 -1.21 -10.56
C VAL A 117 11.66 -0.41 -11.86
N ALA A 118 12.76 0.27 -12.06
CA ALA A 118 12.98 1.07 -13.28
C ALA A 118 13.19 0.21 -14.54
N GLY A 119 13.59 -1.04 -14.38
CA GLY A 119 13.93 -1.95 -15.49
C GLY A 119 12.77 -2.82 -16.00
N ASP A 120 11.65 -2.91 -15.26
CA ASP A 120 10.53 -3.80 -15.60
C ASP A 120 9.22 -3.02 -15.77
N PRO A 121 8.62 -2.98 -16.97
CA PRO A 121 7.39 -2.22 -17.24
C PRO A 121 6.17 -2.77 -16.50
N ASP A 122 6.25 -3.96 -15.92
CA ASP A 122 5.20 -4.58 -15.11
C ASP A 122 5.20 -4.07 -13.67
N VAL A 123 6.25 -3.33 -13.27
CA VAL A 123 6.45 -2.82 -11.91
C VAL A 123 6.13 -1.34 -11.87
N VAL A 124 5.25 -0.95 -10.96
CA VAL A 124 4.77 0.44 -10.84
C VAL A 124 5.17 1.12 -9.54
N GLY A 125 5.80 0.42 -8.62
CA GLY A 125 6.23 1.01 -7.36
C GLY A 125 6.80 0.03 -6.34
N VAL A 126 6.95 0.52 -5.12
CA VAL A 126 7.49 -0.20 -3.97
C VAL A 126 6.51 -0.10 -2.80
N GLN A 127 6.23 -1.21 -2.14
CA GLN A 127 5.48 -1.22 -0.89
C GLN A 127 6.43 -1.12 0.30
N ILE A 128 6.13 -0.18 1.20
CA ILE A 128 6.77 -0.05 2.51
C ILE A 128 5.70 0.03 3.59
N PHE A 129 6.11 -0.09 4.85
CA PHE A 129 5.18 -0.11 5.97
C PHE A 129 5.35 1.12 6.85
N THR A 130 4.35 1.43 7.69
CA THR A 130 4.36 2.58 8.59
C THR A 130 5.52 2.57 9.59
N ARG A 131 6.09 1.37 9.82
CA ARG A 131 7.29 1.14 10.64
C ARG A 131 8.17 0.08 9.99
N ALA A 132 9.47 0.21 10.20
CA ALA A 132 10.45 -0.82 9.87
C ALA A 132 11.40 -1.02 11.06
N LEU A 133 11.64 -2.27 11.47
CA LEU A 133 12.53 -2.61 12.59
C LEU A 133 12.19 -1.85 13.89
N GLY A 134 10.90 -1.62 14.15
CA GLY A 134 10.41 -0.87 15.31
C GLY A 134 10.59 0.65 15.23
N LYS A 135 11.21 1.19 14.17
CA LYS A 135 11.41 2.62 13.95
C LYS A 135 10.29 3.22 13.10
N SER A 136 10.13 4.53 13.19
CA SER A 136 9.31 5.28 12.25
C SER A 136 9.85 5.15 10.83
N ILE A 137 8.97 5.05 9.84
CA ILE A 137 9.41 5.05 8.43
C ILE A 137 10.05 6.38 8.02
N ALA A 138 9.81 7.45 8.77
CA ALA A 138 10.46 8.75 8.58
C ALA A 138 11.85 8.87 9.24
N ASP A 139 12.38 7.78 9.83
CA ASP A 139 13.72 7.77 10.40
C ASP A 139 14.76 8.11 9.31
N PRO A 140 15.78 8.95 9.62
CA PRO A 140 16.80 9.35 8.65
C PRO A 140 17.52 8.19 7.96
N GLU A 141 17.61 7.01 8.58
CA GLU A 141 18.26 5.85 7.96
C GLU A 141 17.52 5.35 6.71
N PHE A 142 16.21 5.60 6.59
CA PHE A 142 15.41 5.21 5.43
C PHE A 142 15.40 6.28 4.32
N ARG A 143 15.97 7.46 4.57
CA ARG A 143 16.00 8.58 3.63
C ARG A 143 16.57 8.22 2.25
N PRO A 144 17.66 7.43 2.11
CA PRO A 144 18.19 7.07 0.79
C PRO A 144 17.17 6.35 -0.10
N LEU A 145 16.29 5.52 0.48
CA LEU A 145 15.22 4.86 -0.27
C LEU A 145 14.22 5.88 -0.84
N PHE A 146 13.77 6.85 -0.04
CA PHE A 146 12.86 7.90 -0.53
C PHE A 146 13.50 8.78 -1.60
N VAL A 147 14.80 9.05 -1.50
CA VAL A 147 15.56 9.77 -2.54
C VAL A 147 15.55 8.99 -3.85
N ALA A 148 15.85 7.69 -3.82
CA ALA A 148 15.85 6.83 -5.00
C ALA A 148 14.45 6.75 -5.65
N LEU A 149 13.39 6.58 -4.86
CA LEU A 149 12.01 6.53 -5.32
C LEU A 149 11.58 7.85 -5.98
N ALA A 150 11.91 9.00 -5.34
CA ALA A 150 11.61 10.31 -5.88
C ALA A 150 12.36 10.57 -7.20
N GLN A 151 13.64 10.19 -7.29
CA GLN A 151 14.46 10.33 -8.50
C GLN A 151 13.96 9.43 -9.65
N ALA A 152 13.52 8.23 -9.34
CA ALA A 152 12.92 7.32 -10.31
C ALA A 152 11.50 7.74 -10.73
N GLY A 153 10.88 8.70 -10.03
CA GLY A 153 9.49 9.09 -10.25
C GLY A 153 8.45 8.04 -9.87
N VAL A 154 8.86 7.04 -9.12
CA VAL A 154 8.09 5.84 -8.79
C VAL A 154 7.32 6.04 -7.47
N PRO A 155 6.01 5.76 -7.45
CA PRO A 155 5.22 5.87 -6.22
C PRO A 155 5.62 4.87 -5.14
N VAL A 156 5.38 5.28 -3.89
CA VAL A 156 5.45 4.45 -2.68
C VAL A 156 4.05 3.98 -2.32
N TRP A 157 3.85 2.69 -2.06
CA TRP A 157 2.67 2.14 -1.41
C TRP A 157 2.92 2.04 0.09
N LEU A 158 2.27 2.89 0.88
CA LEU A 158 2.42 2.92 2.34
C LEU A 158 1.31 2.09 2.99
N HIS A 159 1.68 0.92 3.50
CA HIS A 159 0.78 -0.03 4.16
C HIS A 159 0.93 0.04 5.69
N PRO A 160 -0.14 -0.15 6.48
CA PRO A 160 -0.03 -0.17 7.94
C PRO A 160 0.65 -1.46 8.45
N VAL A 161 1.32 -1.32 9.58
CA VAL A 161 1.80 -2.44 10.40
C VAL A 161 1.59 -2.10 11.86
N PHE A 162 1.35 -3.12 12.69
CA PHE A 162 1.18 -2.91 14.12
C PHE A 162 2.48 -2.45 14.80
N ASP A 163 2.36 -1.47 15.69
CA ASP A 163 3.42 -1.17 16.65
C ASP A 163 3.40 -2.23 17.76
N MET A 164 4.29 -3.21 17.68
CA MET A 164 4.36 -4.33 18.61
C MET A 164 4.68 -3.93 20.06
N ARG A 165 5.02 -2.67 20.32
CA ARG A 165 5.18 -2.11 21.67
C ARG A 165 3.84 -1.79 22.34
N LYS A 166 2.76 -1.71 21.57
CA LYS A 166 1.40 -1.46 22.06
C LYS A 166 0.70 -2.79 22.37
N PRO A 167 0.12 -2.95 23.57
CA PRO A 167 -0.48 -4.22 23.99
C PRO A 167 -1.90 -4.45 23.42
N ASP A 168 -2.56 -3.41 22.92
CA ASP A 168 -3.98 -3.37 22.57
C ASP A 168 -4.22 -3.20 21.05
N ASN A 169 -3.27 -3.64 20.23
CA ASN A 169 -3.41 -3.59 18.77
C ASN A 169 -4.67 -4.32 18.28
N ASN A 170 -5.38 -3.69 17.36
CA ASN A 170 -6.58 -4.23 16.75
C ASN A 170 -6.70 -3.77 15.28
N LEU A 171 -7.45 -4.54 14.46
CA LEU A 171 -7.63 -4.25 13.04
C LEU A 171 -8.56 -3.07 12.75
N VAL A 172 -9.35 -2.61 13.73
CA VAL A 172 -10.37 -1.58 13.49
C VAL A 172 -9.78 -0.18 13.55
N PHE A 173 -8.85 0.07 14.51
CA PHE A 173 -8.34 1.43 14.77
C PHE A 173 -6.83 1.54 14.76
N SER A 174 -6.09 0.47 15.11
CA SER A 174 -4.64 0.59 15.28
C SER A 174 -3.94 0.86 13.96
N TRP A 175 -4.34 0.22 12.87
CA TRP A 175 -3.77 0.46 11.55
C TRP A 175 -4.04 1.87 11.04
N GLU A 176 -5.26 2.38 11.28
CA GLU A 176 -5.63 3.76 10.90
C GLU A 176 -4.81 4.79 11.67
N TYR A 177 -4.55 4.51 12.96
CA TYR A 177 -3.66 5.33 13.76
C TYR A 177 -2.22 5.29 13.26
N GLU A 178 -1.68 4.10 12.95
CA GLU A 178 -0.30 3.96 12.45
C GLU A 178 -0.10 4.66 11.10
N LEU A 179 -1.07 4.58 10.18
CA LEU A 179 -1.03 5.34 8.92
C LEU A 179 -0.99 6.84 9.17
N SER A 180 -1.92 7.35 9.99
CA SER A 180 -2.00 8.77 10.33
C SER A 180 -0.73 9.27 11.00
N GLN A 181 -0.14 8.47 11.90
CA GLN A 181 1.10 8.79 12.59
C GLN A 181 2.31 8.77 11.64
N ALA A 182 2.38 7.83 10.72
CA ALA A 182 3.45 7.76 9.72
C ALA A 182 3.42 8.97 8.78
N MET A 183 2.23 9.34 8.27
CA MET A 183 2.05 10.53 7.45
C MET A 183 2.51 11.81 8.19
N LEU A 184 2.08 11.99 9.45
CA LEU A 184 2.50 13.10 10.29
C LEU A 184 4.03 13.14 10.44
N GLN A 185 4.66 12.00 10.71
CA GLN A 185 6.12 11.91 10.88
C GLN A 185 6.87 12.20 9.58
N MET A 186 6.37 11.74 8.43
CA MET A 186 6.94 12.05 7.11
C MET A 186 6.89 13.56 6.81
N VAL A 187 5.78 14.21 7.13
CA VAL A 187 5.63 15.67 6.99
C VAL A 187 6.54 16.43 7.96
N GLN A 188 6.62 15.99 9.22
CA GLN A 188 7.50 16.60 10.22
C GLN A 188 8.99 16.41 9.93
N ALA A 189 9.35 15.38 9.16
CA ALA A 189 10.70 15.14 8.66
C ALA A 189 11.00 15.87 7.34
N ASP A 190 10.14 16.80 6.93
CA ASP A 190 10.27 17.64 5.73
C ASP A 190 10.44 16.85 4.41
N LEU A 191 9.92 15.58 4.34
CA LEU A 191 10.11 14.71 3.18
C LEU A 191 9.63 15.35 1.87
N PHE A 192 8.45 15.99 1.87
CA PHE A 192 7.91 16.64 0.66
C PHE A 192 8.55 18.01 0.36
N GLN A 193 9.20 18.64 1.34
CA GLN A 193 9.97 19.87 1.10
C GLN A 193 11.30 19.56 0.44
N GLU A 194 11.96 18.48 0.86
CA GLU A 194 13.24 18.04 0.30
C GLU A 194 13.06 17.23 -1.00
N LEU A 195 11.97 16.48 -1.13
CA LEU A 195 11.65 15.61 -2.26
C LEU A 195 10.27 15.97 -2.83
N PRO A 196 10.11 17.12 -3.50
CA PRO A 196 8.80 17.60 -3.96
C PRO A 196 8.14 16.70 -5.03
N GLN A 197 8.91 15.85 -5.70
CA GLN A 197 8.42 14.86 -6.66
C GLN A 197 8.06 13.51 -6.02
N LEU A 198 8.25 13.33 -4.72
CA LEU A 198 7.89 12.09 -4.02
C LEU A 198 6.39 11.87 -4.07
N LYS A 199 5.98 10.69 -4.54
CA LYS A 199 4.59 10.25 -4.60
C LYS A 199 4.38 9.14 -3.58
N VAL A 200 3.39 9.29 -2.70
CA VAL A 200 3.07 8.29 -1.67
C VAL A 200 1.58 7.99 -1.72
N ILE A 201 1.21 6.75 -1.96
CA ILE A 201 -0.17 6.24 -1.90
C ILE A 201 -0.35 5.61 -0.51
N VAL A 202 -1.24 6.17 0.27
CA VAL A 202 -1.51 5.71 1.64
C VAL A 202 -2.75 4.83 1.65
N HIS A 203 -2.64 3.68 2.26
CA HIS A 203 -3.75 2.74 2.41
C HIS A 203 -4.88 3.29 3.29
N HIS A 204 -6.07 2.69 3.23
CA HIS A 204 -7.26 2.99 4.04
C HIS A 204 -7.67 4.47 4.04
N ALA A 205 -7.77 5.07 2.83
CA ALA A 205 -8.19 6.47 2.64
C ALA A 205 -7.34 7.48 3.45
N GLY A 206 -6.06 7.15 3.76
CA GLY A 206 -5.19 7.99 4.56
C GLY A 206 -5.51 7.97 6.05
N GLY A 207 -6.12 6.88 6.53
CA GLY A 207 -6.41 6.64 7.93
C GLY A 207 -7.34 7.67 8.55
N MET A 208 -6.92 8.32 9.63
CA MET A 208 -7.74 9.27 10.41
C MET A 208 -7.62 10.72 9.91
N ALA A 209 -6.71 11.05 8.98
CA ALA A 209 -6.36 12.42 8.63
C ALA A 209 -7.56 13.23 8.08
N PRO A 210 -8.40 12.73 7.16
CA PRO A 210 -9.55 13.49 6.67
C PRO A 210 -10.53 13.88 7.75
N PHE A 211 -10.81 12.97 8.69
CA PHE A 211 -11.72 13.24 9.81
C PHE A 211 -11.18 14.34 10.76
N PHE A 212 -9.86 14.45 10.89
CA PHE A 212 -9.21 15.44 11.75
C PHE A 212 -8.66 16.66 11.01
N ALA A 213 -9.13 16.94 9.79
CA ALA A 213 -8.70 18.08 8.96
C ALA A 213 -8.63 19.42 9.73
N GLY A 214 -9.66 19.76 10.50
CA GLY A 214 -9.69 20.98 11.29
C GLY A 214 -8.61 21.05 12.40
N ARG A 215 -8.15 19.91 12.91
CA ARG A 215 -7.00 19.89 13.85
C ARG A 215 -5.69 20.07 13.12
N ILE A 216 -5.52 19.44 11.97
CA ILE A 216 -4.36 19.58 11.09
C ILE A 216 -4.18 21.06 10.75
N ASP A 217 -5.22 21.73 10.25
CA ASP A 217 -5.18 23.13 9.83
C ASP A 217 -4.89 24.13 10.96
N ARG A 218 -5.22 23.79 12.20
CA ARG A 218 -5.08 24.70 13.35
C ARG A 218 -3.85 24.45 14.22
N ILE A 219 -3.32 23.22 14.20
CA ILE A 219 -2.22 22.83 15.10
C ILE A 219 -0.89 22.79 14.36
N MET A 220 -0.90 22.34 13.08
CA MET A 220 0.30 22.30 12.25
C MET A 220 0.60 23.66 11.63
N THR A 221 1.85 23.85 11.19
CA THR A 221 2.17 25.03 10.35
C THR A 221 1.43 24.94 9.01
N SER A 222 1.23 26.09 8.34
CA SER A 222 0.55 26.12 7.04
C SER A 222 1.28 25.25 5.99
N ALA A 223 2.62 25.21 6.03
CA ALA A 223 3.42 24.37 5.15
C ALA A 223 3.18 22.88 5.42
N GLN A 224 3.21 22.46 6.68
CA GLN A 224 2.94 21.07 7.06
C GLN A 224 1.50 20.64 6.76
N ALA A 225 0.51 21.53 7.00
CA ALA A 225 -0.88 21.25 6.66
C ALA A 225 -1.08 21.11 5.14
N ALA A 226 -0.32 21.87 4.34
CA ALA A 226 -0.30 21.69 2.88
C ALA A 226 0.37 20.38 2.47
N ASP A 227 1.48 19.99 3.12
CA ASP A 227 2.16 18.73 2.85
C ASP A 227 1.31 17.50 3.22
N MET A 228 0.48 17.57 4.27
CA MET A 228 -0.49 16.52 4.59
C MET A 228 -1.50 16.24 3.45
N ARG A 229 -1.71 17.16 2.53
CA ARG A 229 -2.61 17.02 1.39
C ARG A 229 -1.92 16.54 0.11
N LYS A 230 -0.59 16.34 0.14
CA LYS A 230 0.17 15.81 -1.00
C LYS A 230 0.13 14.29 -1.14
N PHE A 231 -0.33 13.59 -0.12
CA PHE A 231 -0.50 12.15 -0.20
C PHE A 231 -1.62 11.79 -1.19
N PHE A 232 -1.41 10.73 -1.94
CA PHE A 232 -2.48 10.00 -2.61
C PHE A 232 -3.04 9.00 -1.61
N VAL A 233 -4.32 8.66 -1.74
CA VAL A 233 -4.97 7.70 -0.86
C VAL A 233 -5.87 6.76 -1.65
N ASP A 234 -6.02 5.54 -1.17
CA ASP A 234 -6.96 4.59 -1.76
C ASP A 234 -8.39 4.70 -1.19
N THR A 235 -9.23 3.74 -1.51
CA THR A 235 -10.62 3.66 -1.05
C THR A 235 -10.89 2.45 -0.14
N ALA A 236 -9.85 1.79 0.37
CA ALA A 236 -9.95 0.51 1.07
C ALA A 236 -10.50 0.63 2.51
N ILE A 237 -11.69 1.22 2.68
CA ILE A 237 -12.39 1.40 3.97
C ILE A 237 -13.72 0.64 4.05
N LEU A 238 -13.83 -0.46 3.32
CA LEU A 238 -14.95 -1.40 3.35
C LEU A 238 -16.32 -0.79 3.01
N GLY A 239 -16.36 0.31 2.23
CA GLY A 239 -17.57 0.78 1.61
C GLY A 239 -18.34 1.88 2.35
N ASN A 240 -17.68 2.91 2.86
CA ASN A 240 -18.32 4.07 3.47
C ASN A 240 -18.26 5.32 2.55
N PRO A 241 -19.34 5.67 1.78
CA PRO A 241 -19.30 6.79 0.84
C PRO A 241 -19.03 8.14 1.51
N ARG A 242 -19.53 8.37 2.74
CA ARG A 242 -19.29 9.63 3.47
C ARG A 242 -17.84 9.81 3.88
N ALA A 243 -17.14 8.73 4.21
CA ALA A 243 -15.73 8.80 4.51
C ALA A 243 -14.89 9.03 3.24
N LEU A 244 -15.32 8.47 2.09
CA LEU A 244 -14.70 8.76 0.79
C LEU A 244 -14.94 10.21 0.35
N ASP A 245 -16.14 10.80 0.59
CA ASP A 245 -16.38 12.22 0.38
C ASP A 245 -15.40 13.08 1.20
N LEU A 246 -15.16 12.74 2.48
CA LEU A 246 -14.18 13.43 3.33
C LEU A 246 -12.74 13.28 2.80
N ALA A 247 -12.37 12.13 2.24
CA ALA A 247 -11.06 11.95 1.64
C ALA A 247 -10.89 12.86 0.41
N VAL A 248 -11.90 12.94 -0.47
CA VAL A 248 -11.91 13.88 -1.62
C VAL A 248 -11.82 15.33 -1.16
N ASP A 249 -12.57 15.72 -0.13
CA ASP A 249 -12.55 17.08 0.42
C ASP A 249 -11.19 17.45 0.99
N PHE A 250 -10.47 16.49 1.59
CA PHE A 250 -9.20 16.74 2.25
C PHE A 250 -8.01 16.69 1.29
N TYR A 251 -7.92 15.65 0.46
CA TYR A 251 -6.78 15.41 -0.43
C TYR A 251 -6.94 16.01 -1.83
N GLY A 252 -8.18 16.24 -2.26
CA GLY A 252 -8.53 16.58 -3.64
C GLY A 252 -8.95 15.34 -4.44
N ALA A 253 -9.83 15.56 -5.42
CA ALA A 253 -10.41 14.50 -6.23
C ALA A 253 -9.37 13.74 -7.08
N ASP A 254 -8.26 14.37 -7.43
CA ASP A 254 -7.16 13.83 -8.21
C ASP A 254 -6.16 13.02 -7.37
N HIS A 255 -6.26 13.07 -6.05
CA HIS A 255 -5.43 12.32 -5.11
C HIS A 255 -6.09 11.05 -4.55
N VAL A 256 -7.34 10.76 -4.90
CA VAL A 256 -8.02 9.54 -4.46
C VAL A 256 -7.99 8.53 -5.61
N VAL A 257 -7.52 7.30 -5.31
CA VAL A 257 -7.43 6.18 -6.26
C VAL A 257 -8.23 4.99 -5.74
N PHE A 258 -8.75 4.16 -6.63
CA PHE A 258 -9.48 2.97 -6.23
C PHE A 258 -8.55 1.90 -5.70
N GLY A 259 -8.77 1.43 -4.47
CA GLY A 259 -8.06 0.32 -3.84
C GLY A 259 -8.99 -0.41 -2.88
N THR A 260 -8.81 -1.72 -2.72
CA THR A 260 -9.77 -2.57 -2.00
C THR A 260 -9.23 -3.38 -0.84
N ASP A 261 -7.91 -3.51 -0.70
CA ASP A 261 -7.27 -4.46 0.23
C ASP A 261 -7.58 -5.94 -0.09
N ALA A 262 -8.05 -6.22 -1.34
CA ALA A 262 -8.40 -7.58 -1.71
C ALA A 262 -7.20 -8.55 -1.64
N PRO A 263 -7.38 -9.78 -1.14
CA PRO A 263 -8.63 -10.45 -0.77
C PRO A 263 -8.97 -10.35 0.73
N LEU A 264 -8.55 -9.28 1.40
CA LEU A 264 -8.74 -9.03 2.83
C LEU A 264 -10.00 -8.17 3.09
N GLY A 265 -10.25 -7.82 4.35
CA GLY A 265 -11.44 -7.08 4.74
C GLY A 265 -12.67 -7.99 4.84
N ILE A 266 -13.42 -8.22 3.75
CA ILE A 266 -14.57 -9.14 3.72
C ILE A 266 -14.11 -10.49 3.15
N LEU A 267 -14.02 -11.49 4.00
CA LEU A 267 -13.56 -12.82 3.59
C LEU A 267 -14.57 -13.55 2.71
N PRO A 268 -14.12 -14.35 1.73
CA PRO A 268 -12.71 -14.70 1.47
C PRO A 268 -12.02 -13.82 0.44
N ALA A 269 -12.71 -12.91 -0.24
CA ALA A 269 -12.22 -12.29 -1.48
C ALA A 269 -12.06 -10.76 -1.44
N GLY A 270 -12.36 -10.13 -0.30
CA GLY A 270 -12.27 -8.69 -0.13
C GLY A 270 -13.61 -7.96 -0.33
N ALA A 271 -13.57 -6.64 -0.36
CA ALA A 271 -14.73 -5.75 -0.38
C ALA A 271 -14.89 -5.00 -1.72
N THR A 272 -14.44 -5.57 -2.83
CA THR A 272 -14.43 -4.89 -4.15
C THR A 272 -15.83 -4.37 -4.52
N VAL A 273 -16.87 -5.18 -4.34
CA VAL A 273 -18.25 -4.79 -4.71
C VAL A 273 -18.76 -3.67 -3.80
N GLU A 274 -18.54 -3.76 -2.50
CA GLU A 274 -18.98 -2.78 -1.51
C GLU A 274 -18.27 -1.43 -1.70
N ILE A 275 -17.00 -1.45 -2.06
CA ILE A 275 -16.22 -0.22 -2.29
C ILE A 275 -16.62 0.42 -3.62
N LEU A 276 -16.82 -0.36 -4.70
CA LEU A 276 -17.34 0.18 -5.96
C LEU A 276 -18.72 0.81 -5.78
N GLN A 277 -19.61 0.15 -5.01
CA GLN A 277 -20.92 0.72 -4.67
C GLN A 277 -20.78 2.02 -3.86
N ALA A 278 -19.85 2.05 -2.89
CA ALA A 278 -19.60 3.27 -2.12
C ALA A 278 -19.11 4.42 -3.00
N ILE A 279 -18.27 4.16 -4.01
CA ILE A 279 -17.85 5.18 -4.99
C ILE A 279 -19.05 5.66 -5.80
N ASP A 280 -19.96 4.75 -6.20
CA ASP A 280 -21.19 5.14 -6.89
C ASP A 280 -22.11 6.03 -6.03
N ASP A 281 -22.13 5.81 -4.72
CA ASP A 281 -22.95 6.53 -3.75
C ASP A 281 -22.29 7.82 -3.21
N MET A 282 -21.05 8.15 -3.61
CA MET A 282 -20.37 9.42 -3.26
C MET A 282 -21.13 10.63 -3.79
N ASN A 283 -21.03 11.75 -3.05
CA ASN A 283 -21.62 13.03 -3.45
C ASN A 283 -20.66 13.87 -4.31
N VAL A 284 -20.14 13.26 -5.38
CA VAL A 284 -19.26 13.88 -6.36
C VAL A 284 -19.77 13.61 -7.78
N SER A 285 -19.24 14.30 -8.79
CA SER A 285 -19.64 14.08 -10.19
C SER A 285 -19.20 12.72 -10.72
N ASP A 286 -19.85 12.26 -11.79
CA ASP A 286 -19.51 10.97 -12.43
C ASP A 286 -18.08 10.98 -13.02
N GLU A 287 -17.57 12.14 -13.44
CA GLU A 287 -16.20 12.32 -13.89
C GLU A 287 -15.22 12.07 -12.75
N VAL A 288 -15.51 12.54 -11.53
CA VAL A 288 -14.68 12.28 -10.34
C VAL A 288 -14.73 10.80 -9.97
N LYS A 289 -15.90 10.17 -10.03
CA LYS A 289 -16.06 8.72 -9.77
C LYS A 289 -15.24 7.89 -10.76
N GLN A 290 -15.25 8.25 -12.04
CA GLN A 290 -14.44 7.59 -13.06
C GLN A 290 -12.94 7.84 -12.82
N ALA A 291 -12.56 9.06 -12.48
CA ALA A 291 -11.17 9.39 -12.18
C ALA A 291 -10.63 8.57 -10.99
N ILE A 292 -11.42 8.40 -9.92
CA ILE A 292 -11.07 7.55 -8.78
C ILE A 292 -10.88 6.10 -9.22
N ARG A 293 -11.76 5.56 -10.07
CA ARG A 293 -11.72 4.16 -10.49
C ARG A 293 -10.49 3.82 -11.33
N GLU A 294 -9.99 4.75 -12.15
CA GLU A 294 -8.94 4.44 -13.12
C GLU A 294 -8.01 5.63 -13.41
N ASP A 295 -8.57 6.81 -13.80
CA ASP A 295 -7.78 7.84 -14.46
C ASP A 295 -6.71 8.44 -13.57
N ASN A 296 -6.98 8.59 -12.26
CA ASN A 296 -6.03 9.15 -11.30
C ASN A 296 -4.80 8.25 -11.17
N PHE A 297 -5.00 6.93 -11.11
CA PHE A 297 -3.87 6.01 -11.06
C PHE A 297 -3.03 6.07 -12.33
N ARG A 298 -3.65 6.09 -13.51
CA ARG A 298 -2.93 6.19 -14.78
C ARG A 298 -2.14 7.50 -14.92
N LYS A 299 -2.64 8.60 -14.35
CA LYS A 299 -1.92 9.89 -14.31
C LYS A 299 -0.80 9.93 -13.27
N LEU A 300 -0.91 9.11 -12.24
CA LEU A 300 0.08 9.03 -11.17
C LEU A 300 1.37 8.35 -11.67
N LEU A 301 1.26 7.36 -12.56
CA LEU A 301 2.40 6.68 -13.20
C LEU A 301 3.04 7.54 -14.27
#